data_ecd302950fabfc0f1beeaf9b455604a6
#
_entry.id   ecd302950fabfc0f1beeaf9b455604a6
#
_cell.length_a   1.000
_cell.length_b   1.000
_cell.length_c   1.000
_cell.angle_alpha   90.00
_cell.angle_beta   90.00
_cell.angle_gamma   90.00
#
_symmetry.space_group_name_H-M   'P 1'
#
loop_
_entity.id
_entity.type
_entity.pdbx_description
1 polymer ?
#
loop_
_entity_poly.entity_id
_entity_poly.type
_entity_poly.pdbx_seq_one_letter_code
_entity_poly.pdbx_strand_id
1 'polypeptide(L)'
;REDAEGYPFRHIHAVGKGGWEVMEQKLRELGLPKSDRLDVRQYIYDMDVVMAAADVVLCRAGASTISELTALGKPTVMVPSPYVTNNHQEKNARLLEKHGGAVVITEPESTGDGLYKAVEAILSDNEKRSSMARAMKELGIPDATARIYDTVMALVRK
;
A
#
# COMPACT_ATOMS: atom_id res chain seq x y z
N ARG A 1 -13.99 -11.36 9.91
CA ARG A 1 -14.99 -12.14 9.17
C ARG A 1 -15.51 -11.27 8.06
N GLU A 2 -14.91 -11.45 6.91
CA GLU A 2 -15.36 -10.80 5.69
C GLU A 2 -16.43 -11.71 5.10
N ASP A 3 -17.68 -11.44 5.39
CA ASP A 3 -18.76 -11.99 4.59
C ASP A 3 -18.66 -11.36 3.21
N ALA A 4 -18.23 -12.13 2.22
CA ALA A 4 -18.01 -11.66 0.86
C ALA A 4 -19.24 -10.99 0.20
N GLU A 5 -20.43 -11.21 0.74
CA GLU A 5 -21.68 -10.59 0.30
C GLU A 5 -21.98 -9.22 0.93
N GLY A 6 -21.33 -8.87 2.05
CA GLY A 6 -21.56 -7.61 2.80
C GLY A 6 -20.49 -6.54 2.63
N TYR A 7 -19.41 -6.79 1.86
CA TYR A 7 -18.29 -5.86 1.74
C TYR A 7 -18.69 -4.60 0.97
N PRO A 8 -18.51 -3.42 1.55
CA PRO A 8 -18.80 -2.16 0.86
C PRO A 8 -17.72 -1.80 -0.18
N PHE A 9 -16.58 -2.52 -0.24
CA PHE A 9 -15.46 -2.26 -1.16
C PHE A 9 -14.90 -3.56 -1.77
N ARG A 10 -14.16 -3.43 -2.87
CA ARG A 10 -13.41 -4.52 -3.49
C ARG A 10 -12.01 -4.58 -2.91
N HIS A 11 -11.57 -5.79 -2.54
CA HIS A 11 -10.24 -6.04 -1.99
C HIS A 11 -9.43 -6.89 -2.98
N ILE A 12 -8.25 -6.40 -3.38
CA ILE A 12 -7.26 -7.15 -4.15
C ILE A 12 -6.05 -7.39 -3.23
N HIS A 13 -5.68 -8.65 -3.02
CA HIS A 13 -4.63 -9.04 -2.10
C HIS A 13 -3.54 -9.84 -2.82
N ALA A 14 -2.29 -9.34 -2.81
CA ALA A 14 -1.11 -10.08 -3.27
C ALA A 14 -0.38 -10.72 -2.09
N VAL A 15 -0.29 -12.04 -2.10
CA VAL A 15 0.31 -12.82 -1.00
C VAL A 15 1.82 -12.99 -1.16
N GLY A 16 2.29 -13.02 -2.41
CA GLY A 16 3.65 -13.41 -2.76
C GLY A 16 3.79 -14.95 -2.86
N LYS A 17 4.84 -15.37 -3.57
CA LYS A 17 5.07 -16.81 -3.84
C LYS A 17 5.26 -17.63 -2.56
N GLY A 18 6.00 -17.11 -1.57
CA GLY A 18 6.30 -17.82 -0.33
C GLY A 18 5.12 -18.01 0.62
N GLY A 19 4.08 -17.19 0.51
CA GLY A 19 2.89 -17.28 1.37
C GLY A 19 1.69 -17.96 0.72
N TRP A 20 1.77 -18.29 -0.57
CA TRP A 20 0.62 -18.71 -1.35
C TRP A 20 -0.04 -19.99 -0.83
N GLU A 21 0.72 -21.05 -0.57
CA GLU A 21 0.20 -22.33 -0.10
C GLU A 21 -0.55 -22.19 1.23
N VAL A 22 0.02 -21.42 2.16
CA VAL A 22 -0.59 -21.15 3.47
C VAL A 22 -1.89 -20.35 3.29
N MET A 23 -1.89 -19.34 2.42
CA MET A 23 -3.08 -18.55 2.15
C MET A 23 -4.18 -19.38 1.48
N GLU A 24 -3.83 -20.19 0.50
CA GLU A 24 -4.77 -21.05 -0.19
C GLU A 24 -5.44 -22.08 0.77
N GLN A 25 -4.65 -22.63 1.69
CA GLN A 25 -5.18 -23.47 2.75
C GLN A 25 -6.15 -22.70 3.66
N LYS A 26 -5.79 -21.50 4.09
CA LYS A 26 -6.64 -20.62 4.92
C LYS A 26 -7.95 -20.26 4.23
N LEU A 27 -7.93 -19.94 2.95
CA LEU A 27 -9.14 -19.63 2.18
C LEU A 27 -10.08 -20.85 2.14
N ARG A 28 -9.53 -22.08 1.97
CA ARG A 28 -10.31 -23.32 2.03
C ARG A 28 -10.90 -23.57 3.42
N GLU A 29 -10.12 -23.41 4.48
CA GLU A 29 -10.55 -23.61 5.87
C GLU A 29 -11.67 -22.65 6.27
N LEU A 30 -11.60 -21.40 5.79
CA LEU A 30 -12.61 -20.39 6.07
C LEU A 30 -13.88 -20.54 5.22
N GLY A 31 -13.86 -21.43 4.21
CA GLY A 31 -15.00 -21.63 3.30
C GLY A 31 -15.42 -20.36 2.57
N LEU A 32 -14.47 -19.43 2.34
CA LEU A 32 -14.77 -18.16 1.67
C LEU A 32 -15.13 -18.44 0.21
N PRO A 33 -16.32 -18.05 -0.25
CA PRO A 33 -16.72 -18.21 -1.63
C PRO A 33 -15.83 -17.34 -2.54
N LYS A 34 -15.63 -17.77 -3.77
CA LYS A 34 -15.10 -16.89 -4.81
C LYS A 34 -16.07 -15.71 -4.94
N SER A 35 -15.56 -14.51 -4.73
CA SER A 35 -16.35 -13.28 -4.76
C SER A 35 -15.68 -12.28 -5.70
N ASP A 36 -16.49 -11.55 -6.44
CA ASP A 36 -16.00 -10.43 -7.26
C ASP A 36 -15.43 -9.29 -6.40
N ARG A 37 -15.67 -9.33 -5.08
CA ARG A 37 -15.20 -8.34 -4.12
C ARG A 37 -13.91 -8.72 -3.41
N LEU A 38 -13.56 -10.01 -3.35
CA LEU A 38 -12.31 -10.49 -2.74
C LEU A 38 -11.50 -11.25 -3.80
N ASP A 39 -10.45 -10.61 -4.28
CA ASP A 39 -9.51 -11.12 -5.28
C ASP A 39 -8.16 -11.38 -4.64
N VAL A 40 -7.88 -12.62 -4.27
CA VAL A 40 -6.61 -13.03 -3.68
C VAL A 40 -5.72 -13.64 -4.75
N ARG A 41 -4.54 -13.04 -4.97
CA ARG A 41 -3.59 -13.42 -6.00
C ARG A 41 -2.25 -13.82 -5.40
N GLN A 42 -1.58 -14.78 -6.00
CA GLN A 42 -0.20 -15.08 -5.64
C GLN A 42 0.72 -13.89 -5.97
N TYR A 43 0.49 -13.23 -7.11
CA TYR A 43 1.25 -12.08 -7.57
C TYR A 43 0.36 -11.16 -8.44
N ILE A 44 0.64 -9.86 -8.41
CA ILE A 44 -0.02 -8.87 -9.27
C ILE A 44 0.98 -8.48 -10.35
N TYR A 45 0.71 -8.87 -11.61
CA TYR A 45 1.58 -8.58 -12.75
C TYR A 45 1.32 -7.19 -13.35
N ASP A 46 0.12 -6.70 -13.19
CA ASP A 46 -0.41 -5.40 -13.63
C ASP A 46 -0.47 -4.41 -12.45
N MET A 47 0.60 -4.34 -11.63
CA MET A 47 0.64 -3.57 -10.39
C MET A 47 0.38 -2.08 -10.63
N ASP A 48 0.86 -1.53 -11.72
CA ASP A 48 0.66 -0.14 -12.12
C ASP A 48 -0.84 0.18 -12.33
N VAL A 49 -1.56 -0.71 -12.99
CA VAL A 49 -3.01 -0.57 -13.22
C VAL A 49 -3.78 -0.73 -11.91
N VAL A 50 -3.46 -1.79 -11.13
CA VAL A 50 -4.14 -2.07 -9.86
C VAL A 50 -3.90 -0.96 -8.86
N MET A 51 -2.66 -0.47 -8.75
CA MET A 51 -2.32 0.62 -7.84
C MET A 51 -2.98 1.94 -8.28
N ALA A 52 -3.04 2.22 -9.58
CA ALA A 52 -3.73 3.40 -10.10
C ALA A 52 -5.24 3.35 -9.83
N ALA A 53 -5.85 2.18 -9.87
CA ALA A 53 -7.28 1.99 -9.60
C ALA A 53 -7.64 1.98 -8.10
N ALA A 54 -6.67 1.71 -7.21
CA ALA A 54 -6.93 1.62 -5.78
C ALA A 54 -7.31 2.97 -5.15
N ASP A 55 -8.27 2.98 -4.24
CA ASP A 55 -8.63 4.13 -3.41
C ASP A 55 -7.74 4.23 -2.15
N VAL A 56 -7.34 3.09 -1.60
CA VAL A 56 -6.44 2.96 -0.45
C VAL A 56 -5.51 1.78 -0.68
N VAL A 57 -4.26 1.89 -0.26
CA VAL A 57 -3.27 0.81 -0.37
C VAL A 57 -2.77 0.42 1.02
N LEU A 58 -2.87 -0.87 1.36
CA LEU A 58 -2.23 -1.46 2.54
C LEU A 58 -0.93 -2.15 2.11
N CYS A 59 0.21 -1.69 2.63
CA CYS A 59 1.51 -2.21 2.20
C CYS A 59 2.63 -2.07 3.23
N ARG A 60 3.80 -2.61 2.91
CA ARG A 60 5.07 -2.31 3.58
C ARG A 60 5.63 -0.95 3.13
N ALA A 61 6.52 -0.35 3.94
CA ALA A 61 7.07 0.98 3.67
C ALA A 61 8.45 0.94 2.96
N GLY A 62 8.53 0.14 1.88
CA GLY A 62 9.70 0.12 1.00
C GLY A 62 9.82 1.40 0.18
N ALA A 63 11.05 1.86 -0.09
CA ALA A 63 11.29 3.14 -0.76
C ALA A 63 10.67 3.20 -2.18
N SER A 64 10.78 2.13 -2.98
CA SER A 64 10.18 2.06 -4.32
C SER A 64 8.64 2.18 -4.26
N THR A 65 8.02 1.41 -3.37
CA THR A 65 6.56 1.45 -3.16
C THR A 65 6.10 2.86 -2.74
N ILE A 66 6.84 3.51 -1.83
CA ILE A 66 6.53 4.88 -1.42
C ILE A 66 6.63 5.85 -2.60
N SER A 67 7.66 5.73 -3.43
CA SER A 67 7.81 6.59 -4.61
C SER A 67 6.63 6.44 -5.58
N GLU A 68 6.17 5.22 -5.81
CA GLU A 68 5.00 4.94 -6.65
C GLU A 68 3.72 5.51 -6.04
N LEU A 69 3.49 5.26 -4.75
CA LEU A 69 2.29 5.72 -4.04
C LEU A 69 2.20 7.24 -3.95
N THR A 70 3.32 7.92 -3.71
CA THR A 70 3.36 9.39 -3.67
C THR A 70 3.17 9.99 -5.06
N ALA A 71 3.78 9.41 -6.10
CA ALA A 71 3.55 9.85 -7.48
C ALA A 71 2.08 9.72 -7.91
N LEU A 72 1.41 8.65 -7.49
CA LEU A 72 -0.02 8.41 -7.75
C LEU A 72 -0.96 9.17 -6.80
N GLY A 73 -0.45 9.66 -5.66
CA GLY A 73 -1.27 10.30 -4.62
C GLY A 73 -2.21 9.31 -3.93
N LYS A 74 -1.73 8.13 -3.55
CA LYS A 74 -2.57 7.09 -2.94
C LYS A 74 -2.53 7.15 -1.42
N PRO A 75 -3.69 7.32 -0.75
CA PRO A 75 -3.80 7.13 0.69
C PRO A 75 -3.34 5.75 1.11
N THR A 76 -2.59 5.64 2.20
CA THR A 76 -2.00 4.36 2.60
C THR A 76 -2.20 4.02 4.06
N VAL A 77 -2.34 2.71 4.31
CA VAL A 77 -2.07 2.10 5.61
C VAL A 77 -0.75 1.35 5.50
N MET A 78 0.24 1.73 6.30
CA MET A 78 1.58 1.15 6.23
C MET A 78 1.90 0.29 7.44
N VAL A 79 2.37 -0.92 7.18
CA VAL A 79 2.92 -1.82 8.18
C VAL A 79 4.43 -1.96 7.90
N PRO A 80 5.28 -1.09 8.48
CA PRO A 80 6.72 -1.14 8.23
C PRO A 80 7.33 -2.45 8.73
N SER A 81 8.23 -3.04 7.95
CA SER A 81 8.97 -4.24 8.38
C SER A 81 10.01 -3.86 9.43
N PRO A 82 10.03 -4.53 10.60
CA PRO A 82 11.08 -4.32 11.60
C PRO A 82 12.40 -5.03 11.25
N TYR A 83 12.39 -5.93 10.24
CA TYR A 83 13.53 -6.77 9.87
C TYR A 83 14.43 -6.13 8.81
N VAL A 84 14.54 -4.81 8.82
CA VAL A 84 15.33 -4.05 7.85
C VAL A 84 16.41 -3.22 8.55
N THR A 85 17.55 -3.02 7.86
CA THR A 85 18.69 -2.27 8.41
C THR A 85 18.25 -0.88 8.89
N ASN A 86 18.70 -0.47 10.08
CA ASN A 86 18.45 0.85 10.67
C ASN A 86 16.96 1.24 10.78
N ASN A 87 16.06 0.28 10.76
CA ASN A 87 14.61 0.51 10.83
C ASN A 87 14.12 1.56 9.81
N HIS A 88 14.70 1.53 8.60
CA HIS A 88 14.44 2.57 7.60
C HIS A 88 12.97 2.57 7.12
N GLN A 89 12.29 1.41 7.12
CA GLN A 89 10.88 1.38 6.71
C GLN A 89 9.98 2.15 7.69
N GLU A 90 10.19 2.04 8.99
CA GLU A 90 9.40 2.80 9.94
C GLU A 90 9.65 4.30 9.82
N LYS A 91 10.92 4.72 9.68
CA LYS A 91 11.26 6.13 9.47
C LYS A 91 10.56 6.69 8.22
N ASN A 92 10.56 5.94 7.14
CA ASN A 92 9.88 6.31 5.91
C ASN A 92 8.36 6.44 6.10
N ALA A 93 7.73 5.44 6.75
CA ALA A 93 6.29 5.44 7.01
C ALA A 93 5.87 6.61 7.91
N ARG A 94 6.62 6.87 8.99
CA ARG A 94 6.35 7.99 9.92
C ARG A 94 6.48 9.35 9.24
N LEU A 95 7.36 9.48 8.24
CA LEU A 95 7.44 10.72 7.45
C LEU A 95 6.12 10.97 6.69
N LEU A 96 5.58 9.97 6.03
CA LEU A 96 4.31 10.08 5.31
C LEU A 96 3.13 10.32 6.25
N GLU A 97 3.12 9.66 7.40
CA GLU A 97 2.11 9.86 8.45
C GLU A 97 2.14 11.30 8.97
N LYS A 98 3.32 11.85 9.26
CA LYS A 98 3.49 13.25 9.69
C LYS A 98 2.96 14.27 8.67
N HIS A 99 3.03 13.94 7.39
CA HIS A 99 2.48 14.76 6.32
C HIS A 99 0.98 14.49 6.06
N GLY A 100 0.38 13.57 6.79
CA GLY A 100 -1.05 13.26 6.66
C GLY A 100 -1.40 12.33 5.48
N GLY A 101 -0.41 11.71 4.82
CA GLY A 101 -0.63 10.82 3.68
C GLY A 101 -0.82 9.34 4.04
N ALA A 102 -0.42 8.95 5.24
CA ALA A 102 -0.44 7.56 5.68
C ALA A 102 -0.98 7.39 7.11
N VAL A 103 -1.47 6.18 7.41
CA VAL A 103 -1.68 5.65 8.76
C VAL A 103 -0.64 4.56 8.97
N VAL A 104 0.10 4.62 10.07
CA VAL A 104 1.17 3.65 10.38
C VAL A 104 0.75 2.76 11.53
N ILE A 105 0.79 1.44 11.29
CA ILE A 105 0.55 0.40 12.30
C ILE A 105 1.82 -0.45 12.35
N THR A 106 2.45 -0.54 13.51
CA THR A 106 3.68 -1.34 13.62
C THR A 106 3.39 -2.84 13.57
N GLU A 107 4.38 -3.65 13.19
CA GLU A 107 4.21 -5.11 13.06
C GLU A 107 3.59 -5.75 14.32
N PRO A 108 4.04 -5.43 15.57
CA PRO A 108 3.43 -5.99 16.78
C PRO A 108 1.98 -5.57 17.01
N GLU A 109 1.56 -4.42 16.47
CA GLU A 109 0.20 -3.88 16.60
C GLU A 109 -0.72 -4.32 15.47
N SER A 110 -0.15 -4.91 14.39
CA SER A 110 -0.89 -5.29 13.18
C SER A 110 -1.74 -6.54 13.41
N THR A 111 -3.00 -6.34 13.81
CA THR A 111 -4.02 -7.38 13.84
C THR A 111 -4.92 -7.26 12.61
N GLY A 112 -5.54 -8.38 12.19
CA GLY A 112 -6.48 -8.36 11.06
C GLY A 112 -7.60 -7.33 11.24
N ASP A 113 -8.21 -7.30 12.43
CA ASP A 113 -9.25 -6.31 12.78
C ASP A 113 -8.73 -4.86 12.78
N GLY A 114 -7.52 -4.64 13.31
CA GLY A 114 -6.91 -3.31 13.34
C GLY A 114 -6.64 -2.78 11.94
N LEU A 115 -6.07 -3.62 11.07
CA LEU A 115 -5.80 -3.27 9.68
C LEU A 115 -7.09 -3.00 8.90
N TYR A 116 -8.10 -3.85 9.09
CA TYR A 116 -9.41 -3.65 8.46
C TYR A 116 -10.04 -2.32 8.86
N LYS A 117 -10.12 -2.02 10.16
CA LYS A 117 -10.67 -0.76 10.68
C LYS A 117 -9.91 0.46 10.17
N ALA A 118 -8.59 0.38 10.05
CA ALA A 118 -7.78 1.48 9.53
C ALA A 118 -8.10 1.77 8.04
N VAL A 119 -8.25 0.72 7.23
CA VAL A 119 -8.65 0.86 5.82
C VAL A 119 -10.09 1.38 5.71
N GLU A 120 -11.02 0.78 6.44
CA GLU A 120 -12.43 1.19 6.47
C GLU A 120 -12.60 2.66 6.87
N ALA A 121 -11.87 3.12 7.88
CA ALA A 121 -11.91 4.52 8.33
C ALA A 121 -11.40 5.54 7.30
N ILE A 122 -10.64 5.09 6.30
CA ILE A 122 -10.22 5.93 5.17
C ILE A 122 -11.26 5.83 4.05
N LEU A 123 -11.75 4.63 3.75
CA LEU A 123 -12.70 4.40 2.66
C LEU A 123 -14.08 5.01 2.92
N SER A 124 -14.53 5.01 4.17
CA SER A 124 -15.83 5.56 4.58
C SER A 124 -15.86 7.08 4.70
N ASP A 125 -14.68 7.74 4.74
CA ASP A 125 -14.56 9.20 4.88
C ASP A 125 -13.90 9.80 3.62
N ASN A 126 -14.72 10.32 2.73
CA ASN A 126 -14.28 10.93 1.47
C ASN A 126 -13.38 12.16 1.67
N GLU A 127 -13.62 12.94 2.71
CA GLU A 127 -12.82 14.14 2.99
C GLU A 127 -11.44 13.75 3.47
N LYS A 128 -11.35 12.82 4.43
CA LYS A 128 -10.10 12.23 4.90
C LYS A 128 -9.32 11.62 3.75
N ARG A 129 -9.96 10.76 2.94
CA ARG A 129 -9.32 10.12 1.78
C ARG A 129 -8.75 11.14 0.81
N SER A 130 -9.51 12.18 0.47
CA SER A 130 -9.08 13.24 -0.44
C SER A 130 -7.94 14.08 0.14
N SER A 131 -7.96 14.36 1.45
CA SER A 131 -6.88 15.05 2.15
C SER A 131 -5.59 14.24 2.13
N MET A 132 -5.68 12.94 2.46
CA MET A 132 -4.53 12.02 2.41
C MET A 132 -3.95 11.92 1.01
N ALA A 133 -4.79 11.84 -0.02
CA ALA A 133 -4.36 11.77 -1.42
C ALA A 133 -3.57 13.02 -1.84
N ARG A 134 -4.01 14.21 -1.44
CA ARG A 134 -3.27 15.47 -1.68
C ARG A 134 -1.93 15.47 -0.98
N ALA A 135 -1.90 15.11 0.30
CA ALA A 135 -0.67 15.05 1.10
C ALA A 135 0.36 14.07 0.49
N MET A 136 -0.09 12.90 0.01
CA MET A 136 0.78 11.95 -0.70
C MET A 136 1.33 12.56 -2.00
N LYS A 137 0.49 13.22 -2.77
CA LYS A 137 0.88 13.79 -4.07
C LYS A 137 1.88 14.95 -3.94
N GLU A 138 1.81 15.73 -2.87
CA GLU A 138 2.78 16.79 -2.56
C GLU A 138 4.19 16.26 -2.30
N LEU A 139 4.32 15.03 -1.83
CA LEU A 139 5.59 14.34 -1.59
C LEU A 139 6.14 13.64 -2.84
N GLY A 140 5.34 13.49 -3.88
CA GLY A 140 5.69 12.80 -5.10
C GLY A 140 6.68 13.58 -5.97
N ILE A 141 7.59 12.87 -6.63
CA ILE A 141 8.54 13.42 -7.60
C ILE A 141 8.34 12.70 -8.94
N PRO A 142 7.29 13.06 -9.70
CA PRO A 142 6.92 12.35 -10.92
C PRO A 142 7.98 12.46 -12.04
N ASP A 143 8.82 13.50 -12.02
CA ASP A 143 9.89 13.75 -12.95
C ASP A 143 11.28 13.25 -12.47
N ALA A 144 11.32 12.35 -11.46
CA ALA A 144 12.56 11.86 -10.87
C ALA A 144 13.53 11.28 -11.91
N THR A 145 13.03 10.52 -12.87
CA THR A 145 13.85 9.92 -13.94
C THR A 145 14.53 10.98 -14.79
N ALA A 146 13.82 12.04 -15.17
CA ALA A 146 14.40 13.14 -15.94
C ALA A 146 15.48 13.87 -15.15
N ARG A 147 15.23 14.17 -13.86
CA ARG A 147 16.21 14.81 -12.97
C ARG A 147 17.49 13.98 -12.82
N ILE A 148 17.34 12.66 -12.65
CA ILE A 148 18.50 11.76 -12.55
C ILE A 148 19.27 11.76 -13.88
N TYR A 149 18.56 11.63 -15.01
CA TYR A 149 19.19 11.68 -16.33
C TYR A 149 20.00 12.97 -16.54
N ASP A 150 19.42 14.12 -16.28
CA ASP A 150 20.07 15.42 -16.43
C ASP A 150 21.31 15.53 -15.53
N THR A 151 21.23 15.03 -14.29
CA THR A 151 22.35 15.02 -13.36
C THR A 151 23.50 14.15 -13.89
N VAL A 152 23.21 12.95 -14.37
CA VAL A 152 24.22 12.04 -14.97
C VAL A 152 24.85 12.68 -16.20
N MET A 153 24.04 13.25 -17.09
CA MET A 153 24.56 13.87 -18.33
C MET A 153 25.43 15.10 -18.05
N ALA A 154 25.12 15.85 -17.00
CA ALA A 154 25.98 16.99 -16.58
C ALA A 154 27.36 16.52 -16.05
N LEU A 155 27.46 15.32 -15.49
CA LEU A 155 28.72 14.72 -15.03
C LEU A 155 29.56 14.17 -16.20
N VAL A 156 28.89 13.59 -17.21
CA VAL A 156 29.55 12.98 -18.38
C VAL A 156 30.13 14.03 -19.35
N ARG A 157 29.51 15.22 -19.40
CA ARG A 157 29.94 16.33 -20.31
C ARG A 157 31.06 17.19 -19.75
N LYS A 158 31.59 16.88 -18.57
CA LYS A 158 32.81 17.49 -18.01
C LYS A 158 34.03 16.66 -18.38
#